data_62abaa07bd3f6269ecbea8bd3a34aa6f
#
_entry.id   62abaa07bd3f6269ecbea8bd3a34aa6f
#
_cell.length_a   1.000
_cell.length_b   1.000
_cell.length_c   1.000
_cell.angle_alpha   90.00
_cell.angle_beta   90.00
_cell.angle_gamma   90.00
#
_symmetry.space_group_name_H-M   'P 1'
#
loop_
_entity.id
_entity.type
_entity.pdbx_description
1 polymer ?
#
loop_
_entity_poly.entity_id
_entity_poly.type
_entity_poly.pdbx_seq_one_letter_code
_entity_poly.pdbx_strand_id
1 'polypeptide(L)'
;MTRIEAVKQKAILEVAESLGYSFKRLSGQVYEHPEHDSFRIFADTNTFKWFSRDIQGDVIDFVQLITGVTFKEALSYLETGDFEQTKIVEETYHPFRYYLREEPFYQARIYLNDIRGLSDDTINAFGRQGLLAQAHYQTKLFQESVLVFKSYSHHGKLEGASLQGLVKNNERHDRGYLKKIMKDSHGYIGMSFDIGKPKRLIFCESVIDMMSYYQLHQQQLSDVRLVSMEGLKLSVIAYQTXLNDYQGKSMNIQNTIPLGFLRIPILLNGFHVTYRET
;
A
#
# COMPACT_ATOMS: atom_id res chain seq x y z
N MET A 1 28.68 19.34 3.01
CA MET A 1 27.53 18.74 3.73
C MET A 1 26.79 19.86 4.45
N THR A 2 25.52 20.04 4.16
CA THR A 2 24.71 21.06 4.85
C THR A 2 24.38 20.60 6.28
N ARG A 3 23.96 21.54 7.13
CA ARG A 3 23.50 21.27 8.49
C ARG A 3 22.41 20.17 8.52
N ILE A 4 21.46 20.26 7.61
CA ILE A 4 20.35 19.30 7.51
C ILE A 4 20.86 17.92 7.07
N GLU A 5 21.75 17.87 6.09
CA GLU A 5 22.34 16.60 5.62
C GLU A 5 23.09 15.86 6.73
N ALA A 6 23.82 16.61 7.57
CA ALA A 6 24.53 16.01 8.70
C ALA A 6 23.57 15.39 9.72
N VAL A 7 22.45 16.08 10.00
CA VAL A 7 21.44 15.61 10.94
C VAL A 7 20.71 14.36 10.39
N LYS A 8 20.42 14.33 9.09
CA LYS A 8 19.75 13.19 8.45
C LYS A 8 20.56 11.88 8.51
N GLN A 9 21.87 11.98 8.77
CA GLN A 9 22.72 10.80 8.92
C GLN A 9 22.71 10.21 10.34
N LYS A 10 22.06 10.85 11.31
CA LYS A 10 21.93 10.31 12.67
C LYS A 10 21.09 9.01 12.62
N ALA A 11 21.60 7.95 13.26
CA ALA A 11 20.98 6.63 13.21
C ALA A 11 19.56 6.63 13.82
N ILE A 12 18.56 6.46 12.99
CA ILE A 12 17.14 6.54 13.37
C ILE A 12 16.77 5.53 14.49
N LEU A 13 17.42 4.37 14.54
CA LEU A 13 17.19 3.39 15.60
C LEU A 13 17.63 3.90 16.96
N GLU A 14 18.80 4.56 17.02
CA GLU A 14 19.29 5.15 18.28
C GLU A 14 18.41 6.33 18.72
N VAL A 15 17.99 7.14 17.75
CA VAL A 15 17.08 8.26 18.02
C VAL A 15 15.76 7.72 18.56
N ALA A 16 15.22 6.65 17.96
CA ALA A 16 14.00 6.01 18.44
C ALA A 16 14.16 5.52 19.88
N GLU A 17 15.27 4.83 20.16
CA GLU A 17 15.56 4.33 21.51
C GLU A 17 15.68 5.46 22.53
N SER A 18 16.32 6.57 22.16
CA SER A 18 16.45 7.74 23.05
C SER A 18 15.09 8.40 23.36
N LEU A 19 14.11 8.22 22.48
CA LEU A 19 12.74 8.71 22.66
C LEU A 19 11.82 7.66 23.34
N GLY A 20 12.39 6.53 23.77
CA GLY A 20 11.66 5.47 24.46
C GLY A 20 10.95 4.47 23.53
N TYR A 21 11.28 4.48 22.25
CA TYR A 21 10.70 3.57 21.25
C TYR A 21 11.71 2.47 20.89
N SER A 22 11.38 1.24 21.22
CA SER A 22 12.22 0.09 20.86
C SER A 22 11.64 -0.63 19.64
N PHE A 23 12.50 -1.04 18.74
CA PHE A 23 12.14 -1.78 17.54
C PHE A 23 12.87 -3.12 17.51
N LYS A 24 12.18 -4.19 17.16
CA LYS A 24 12.74 -5.54 17.03
C LYS A 24 13.15 -5.80 15.58
N ARG A 25 14.28 -6.41 15.38
CA ARG A 25 14.74 -6.79 14.05
C ARG A 25 13.78 -7.82 13.44
N LEU A 26 13.19 -7.47 12.29
CA LEU A 26 12.27 -8.32 11.55
C LEU A 26 13.04 -9.15 10.49
N SER A 27 13.85 -8.51 9.66
CA SER A 27 14.67 -9.16 8.64
C SER A 27 15.69 -8.17 8.07
N GLY A 28 16.91 -8.62 7.79
CA GLY A 28 17.94 -7.76 7.19
C GLY A 28 18.14 -6.47 7.98
N GLN A 29 17.88 -5.33 7.37
CA GLN A 29 17.97 -4.00 7.99
C GLN A 29 16.60 -3.41 8.29
N VAL A 30 15.56 -4.26 8.34
CA VAL A 30 14.18 -3.86 8.65
C VAL A 30 13.86 -4.18 10.11
N TYR A 31 13.34 -3.20 10.82
CA TYR A 31 12.97 -3.30 12.23
C TYR A 31 11.49 -2.95 12.38
N GLU A 32 10.79 -3.60 13.29
CA GLU A 32 9.34 -3.48 13.49
C GLU A 32 9.03 -3.12 14.94
N HIS A 33 8.05 -2.24 15.14
CA HIS A 33 7.59 -1.88 16.49
C HIS A 33 6.83 -3.06 17.11
N PRO A 34 7.16 -3.47 18.35
CA PRO A 34 6.57 -4.68 18.96
C PRO A 34 5.04 -4.68 19.06
N GLU A 35 4.44 -3.51 19.26
CA GLU A 35 2.98 -3.35 19.45
C GLU A 35 2.27 -2.85 18.20
N HIS A 36 3.03 -2.42 17.17
CA HIS A 36 2.49 -1.86 15.93
C HIS A 36 3.25 -2.45 14.73
N ASP A 37 2.87 -3.64 14.31
CA ASP A 37 3.51 -4.40 13.22
C ASP A 37 3.59 -3.64 11.88
N SER A 38 2.75 -2.63 11.72
CA SER A 38 2.74 -1.76 10.55
C SER A 38 3.72 -0.57 10.66
N PHE A 39 4.38 -0.38 11.82
CA PHE A 39 5.35 0.70 12.05
C PHE A 39 6.76 0.13 11.97
N ARG A 40 7.49 0.50 10.92
CA ARG A 40 8.81 -0.08 10.62
C ARG A 40 9.87 0.98 10.39
N ILE A 41 11.11 0.61 10.75
CA ILE A 41 12.33 1.39 10.46
C ILE A 41 13.15 0.58 9.47
N PHE A 42 13.69 1.26 8.46
CA PHE A 42 14.60 0.74 7.45
C PHE A 42 15.97 1.35 7.72
N ALA A 43 16.84 0.61 8.41
CA ALA A 43 18.12 1.15 8.91
C ALA A 43 19.12 1.42 7.78
N ASP A 44 19.03 0.73 6.66
CA ASP A 44 19.88 0.96 5.50
C ASP A 44 19.60 2.29 4.80
N THR A 45 18.34 2.67 4.70
CA THR A 45 17.94 3.97 4.13
C THR A 45 17.77 5.05 5.19
N ASN A 46 17.87 4.68 6.46
CA ASN A 46 17.69 5.57 7.61
C ASN A 46 16.33 6.26 7.63
N THR A 47 15.27 5.50 7.26
CA THR A 47 13.90 6.00 7.14
C THR A 47 12.94 5.15 7.96
N PHE A 48 11.73 5.67 8.15
CA PHE A 48 10.65 4.90 8.73
C PHE A 48 9.41 4.92 7.83
N LYS A 49 8.55 3.92 8.04
CA LYS A 49 7.22 3.90 7.44
C LYS A 49 6.21 3.30 8.40
N TRP A 50 5.10 4.00 8.59
CA TRP A 50 3.94 3.51 9.35
C TRP A 50 2.85 3.15 8.36
N PHE A 51 2.83 1.89 7.92
CA PHE A 51 1.98 1.43 6.81
C PHE A 51 0.48 1.66 7.04
N SER A 52 -0.01 1.44 8.27
CA SER A 52 -1.44 1.61 8.57
C SER A 52 -1.88 3.08 8.61
N ARG A 53 -0.93 4.01 8.73
CA ARG A 53 -1.20 5.46 8.72
C ARG A 53 -0.75 6.15 7.44
N ASP A 54 -0.07 5.42 6.56
CA ASP A 54 0.59 5.93 5.33
C ASP A 54 1.51 7.13 5.60
N ILE A 55 2.24 7.07 6.73
CA ILE A 55 3.22 8.08 7.12
C ILE A 55 4.61 7.49 6.89
N GLN A 56 5.50 8.27 6.30
CA GLN A 56 6.89 7.88 6.12
C GLN A 56 7.79 9.11 6.15
N GLY A 57 9.06 8.90 6.42
CA GLY A 57 9.99 10.01 6.48
C GLY A 57 11.39 9.61 6.94
N ASP A 58 12.23 10.61 7.11
CA ASP A 58 13.59 10.45 7.63
C ASP A 58 13.62 10.63 9.16
N VAL A 59 14.81 10.71 9.72
CA VAL A 59 15.01 10.85 11.17
C VAL A 59 14.41 12.13 11.73
N ILE A 60 14.37 13.23 10.95
CA ILE A 60 13.78 14.50 11.41
C ILE A 60 12.25 14.33 11.49
N ASP A 61 11.65 13.75 10.45
CA ASP A 61 10.22 13.47 10.40
C ASP A 61 9.82 12.51 11.54
N PHE A 62 10.70 11.55 11.86
CA PHE A 62 10.48 10.62 12.97
C PHE A 62 10.37 11.36 14.30
N VAL A 63 11.32 12.25 14.59
CA VAL A 63 11.30 13.05 15.84
C VAL A 63 10.01 13.86 15.91
N GLN A 64 9.65 14.54 14.81
CA GLN A 64 8.41 15.34 14.75
C GLN A 64 7.17 14.47 14.98
N LEU A 65 7.11 13.30 14.35
CA LEU A 65 5.98 12.36 14.48
C LEU A 65 5.80 11.90 15.94
N ILE A 66 6.91 11.55 16.60
CA ILE A 66 6.88 10.93 17.94
C ILE A 66 6.64 11.99 19.02
N THR A 67 7.25 13.15 18.88
CA THR A 67 7.25 14.17 19.95
C THR A 67 6.27 15.32 19.71
N GLY A 68 5.82 15.52 18.47
CA GLY A 68 4.93 16.63 18.11
C GLY A 68 5.63 17.97 18.01
N VAL A 69 6.96 18.02 18.06
CA VAL A 69 7.73 19.27 18.01
C VAL A 69 7.81 19.83 16.57
N THR A 70 8.21 21.10 16.48
CA THR A 70 8.43 21.76 15.18
C THR A 70 9.70 21.22 14.51
N PHE A 71 9.84 21.43 13.21
CA PHE A 71 11.04 21.08 12.45
C PHE A 71 12.32 21.65 13.09
N LYS A 72 12.27 22.92 13.53
CA LYS A 72 13.42 23.58 14.14
C LYS A 72 13.84 22.92 15.46
N GLU A 73 12.87 22.54 16.27
CA GLU A 73 13.12 21.85 17.54
C GLU A 73 13.64 20.43 17.31
N ALA A 74 13.08 19.70 16.35
CA ALA A 74 13.56 18.37 15.96
C ALA A 74 15.02 18.45 15.48
N LEU A 75 15.33 19.43 14.65
CA LEU A 75 16.70 19.67 14.17
C LEU A 75 17.65 19.92 15.33
N SER A 76 17.27 20.80 16.27
CA SER A 76 18.08 21.13 17.45
C SER A 76 18.32 19.89 18.34
N TYR A 77 17.28 19.08 18.55
CA TYR A 77 17.38 17.84 19.32
C TYR A 77 18.40 16.89 18.69
N LEU A 78 18.33 16.71 17.38
CA LEU A 78 19.23 15.79 16.67
C LEU A 78 20.68 16.31 16.62
N GLU A 79 20.87 17.61 16.59
CA GLU A 79 22.21 18.22 16.60
C GLU A 79 22.91 18.09 17.96
N THR A 80 22.16 18.28 19.04
CA THR A 80 22.73 18.24 20.39
C THR A 80 22.87 16.82 20.92
N GLY A 81 22.13 15.85 20.36
CA GLY A 81 22.21 14.46 20.76
C GLY A 81 23.46 13.76 20.22
N ASP A 82 24.03 12.90 21.04
CA ASP A 82 25.20 12.08 20.67
C ASP A 82 24.74 10.77 20.02
N PHE A 83 24.41 10.86 18.72
CA PHE A 83 23.91 9.71 17.93
C PHE A 83 24.94 9.28 16.91
N GLU A 84 25.04 7.96 16.68
CA GLU A 84 25.90 7.43 15.63
C GLU A 84 25.47 7.94 14.25
N GLN A 85 26.48 8.12 13.39
CA GLN A 85 26.25 8.42 11.98
C GLN A 85 26.02 7.12 11.23
N THR A 86 24.95 7.04 10.44
CA THR A 86 24.71 5.89 9.60
C THR A 86 25.04 6.21 8.14
N LYS A 87 25.56 5.25 7.42
CA LYS A 87 25.81 5.40 5.99
C LYS A 87 24.50 5.11 5.26
N ILE A 88 23.82 6.17 4.87
CA ILE A 88 22.56 6.05 4.15
C ILE A 88 22.81 5.46 2.75
N VAL A 89 22.15 4.36 2.45
CA VAL A 89 22.12 3.81 1.10
C VAL A 89 21.00 4.53 0.35
N GLU A 90 21.38 5.34 -0.64
CA GLU A 90 20.38 6.05 -1.46
C GLU A 90 19.44 5.06 -2.14
N GLU A 91 18.14 5.27 -1.97
CA GLU A 91 17.14 4.49 -2.69
C GLU A 91 17.28 4.76 -4.19
N THR A 92 17.79 3.79 -4.93
CA THR A 92 17.82 3.88 -6.39
C THR A 92 16.47 3.46 -6.93
N TYR A 93 15.87 4.32 -7.78
CA TYR A 93 14.64 3.99 -8.47
C TYR A 93 14.87 2.77 -9.36
N HIS A 94 14.11 1.71 -9.13
CA HIS A 94 14.11 0.52 -9.97
C HIS A 94 12.76 0.40 -10.65
N PRO A 95 12.71 0.37 -11.98
CA PRO A 95 11.45 0.18 -12.67
C PRO A 95 10.86 -1.19 -12.34
N PHE A 96 9.56 -1.24 -12.12
CA PHE A 96 8.88 -2.49 -11.82
C PHE A 96 9.08 -3.50 -12.94
N ARG A 97 9.40 -4.74 -12.57
CA ARG A 97 9.56 -5.86 -13.51
C ARG A 97 8.69 -7.04 -13.05
N TYR A 98 7.76 -7.42 -13.91
CA TYR A 98 6.94 -8.60 -13.70
C TYR A 98 7.72 -9.82 -14.20
N TYR A 99 8.08 -10.70 -13.29
CA TYR A 99 8.95 -11.85 -13.61
C TYR A 99 8.31 -13.21 -13.33
N LEU A 100 7.06 -13.24 -12.88
CA LEU A 100 6.41 -14.50 -12.54
C LEU A 100 5.95 -15.25 -13.79
N ARG A 101 6.11 -16.56 -13.76
CA ARG A 101 5.56 -17.44 -14.81
C ARG A 101 4.07 -17.64 -14.57
N GLU A 102 3.25 -17.13 -15.47
CA GLU A 102 1.80 -17.29 -15.36
C GLU A 102 1.36 -18.72 -15.66
N GLU A 103 0.30 -19.14 -15.03
CA GLU A 103 -0.33 -20.45 -15.10
C GLU A 103 -1.79 -20.31 -15.54
N PRO A 104 -2.44 -21.41 -16.02
CA PRO A 104 -3.88 -21.38 -16.26
C PRO A 104 -4.65 -20.94 -15.00
N PHE A 105 -5.62 -20.05 -15.18
CA PHE A 105 -6.39 -19.40 -14.10
C PHE A 105 -7.45 -20.35 -13.54
N TYR A 106 -7.01 -21.47 -13.00
CA TYR A 106 -7.88 -22.52 -12.48
C TYR A 106 -8.00 -22.47 -10.95
N GLN A 107 -6.89 -22.61 -10.24
CA GLN A 107 -6.91 -22.60 -8.77
C GLN A 107 -7.31 -21.23 -8.23
N ALA A 108 -6.86 -20.16 -8.89
CA ALA A 108 -7.27 -18.81 -8.53
C ALA A 108 -8.78 -18.62 -8.68
N ARG A 109 -9.39 -19.20 -9.72
CA ARG A 109 -10.84 -19.15 -9.91
C ARG A 109 -11.57 -19.88 -8.77
N ILE A 110 -11.13 -21.09 -8.43
CA ILE A 110 -11.69 -21.85 -7.30
C ILE A 110 -11.58 -21.02 -6.00
N TYR A 111 -10.41 -20.44 -5.74
CA TYR A 111 -10.21 -19.61 -4.55
C TYR A 111 -11.20 -18.43 -4.52
N LEU A 112 -11.33 -17.73 -5.64
CA LEU A 112 -12.21 -16.55 -5.72
C LEU A 112 -13.70 -16.95 -5.60
N ASN A 113 -14.11 -18.07 -6.23
CA ASN A 113 -15.50 -18.56 -6.13
C ASN A 113 -15.78 -19.13 -4.73
N ASP A 114 -15.05 -20.17 -4.33
CA ASP A 114 -15.41 -21.02 -3.18
C ASP A 114 -15.01 -20.41 -1.84
N ILE A 115 -13.88 -19.68 -1.81
CA ILE A 115 -13.36 -19.12 -0.56
C ILE A 115 -13.78 -17.66 -0.40
N ARG A 116 -13.88 -16.89 -1.50
CA ARG A 116 -14.21 -15.47 -1.45
C ARG A 116 -15.65 -15.14 -1.88
N GLY A 117 -16.40 -16.12 -2.40
CA GLY A 117 -17.80 -15.97 -2.77
C GLY A 117 -18.04 -15.09 -4.01
N LEU A 118 -17.01 -14.94 -4.86
CA LEU A 118 -17.12 -14.10 -6.05
C LEU A 118 -17.64 -14.90 -7.24
N SER A 119 -18.59 -14.34 -7.97
CA SER A 119 -19.20 -15.00 -9.15
C SER A 119 -18.21 -14.99 -10.34
N ASP A 120 -18.43 -15.95 -11.25
CA ASP A 120 -17.68 -16.00 -12.51
C ASP A 120 -17.81 -14.70 -13.32
N ASP A 121 -18.98 -14.07 -13.31
CA ASP A 121 -19.18 -12.80 -14.02
C ASP A 121 -18.27 -11.70 -13.47
N THR A 122 -18.17 -11.63 -12.15
CA THR A 122 -17.27 -10.67 -11.46
C THR A 122 -15.80 -10.99 -11.81
N ILE A 123 -15.40 -12.23 -11.67
CA ILE A 123 -14.01 -12.66 -11.96
C ILE A 123 -13.66 -12.35 -13.42
N ASN A 124 -14.57 -12.68 -14.34
CA ASN A 124 -14.37 -12.45 -15.78
C ASN A 124 -14.31 -10.95 -16.11
N ALA A 125 -15.11 -10.11 -15.43
CA ALA A 125 -15.06 -8.66 -15.64
C ALA A 125 -13.66 -8.09 -15.34
N PHE A 126 -13.09 -8.46 -14.20
CA PHE A 126 -11.74 -8.05 -13.81
C PHE A 126 -10.67 -8.69 -14.71
N GLY A 127 -10.85 -9.96 -15.07
CA GLY A 127 -9.95 -10.68 -15.97
C GLY A 127 -9.86 -10.03 -17.36
N ARG A 128 -11.01 -9.57 -17.91
CA ARG A 128 -11.04 -8.89 -19.22
C ARG A 128 -10.22 -7.59 -19.26
N GLN A 129 -10.03 -6.94 -18.10
CA GLN A 129 -9.17 -5.76 -18.02
C GLN A 129 -7.70 -6.11 -17.71
N GLY A 130 -7.36 -7.41 -17.70
CA GLY A 130 -5.99 -7.87 -17.48
C GLY A 130 -5.50 -7.71 -16.04
N LEU A 131 -6.43 -7.54 -15.08
CA LEU A 131 -6.10 -7.22 -13.70
C LEU A 131 -5.74 -8.44 -12.85
N LEU A 132 -6.14 -9.64 -13.32
CA LEU A 132 -5.97 -10.90 -12.57
C LEU A 132 -5.11 -11.87 -13.38
N ALA A 133 -4.23 -12.58 -12.67
CA ALA A 133 -3.50 -13.71 -13.23
C ALA A 133 -3.29 -14.76 -12.13
N GLN A 134 -3.02 -15.99 -12.50
CA GLN A 134 -2.45 -17.00 -11.61
C GLN A 134 -1.00 -17.19 -12.02
N ALA A 135 -0.11 -17.35 -11.06
CA ALA A 135 1.30 -17.51 -11.35
C ALA A 135 1.97 -18.44 -10.35
N HIS A 136 3.09 -19.00 -10.77
CA HIS A 136 3.97 -19.78 -9.90
C HIS A 136 4.91 -18.84 -9.16
N TYR A 137 4.83 -18.86 -7.83
CA TYR A 137 5.71 -18.08 -6.96
C TYR A 137 6.68 -19.02 -6.25
N GLN A 138 7.98 -18.72 -6.38
CA GLN A 138 9.04 -19.56 -5.82
C GLN A 138 10.04 -18.71 -5.04
N THR A 139 10.42 -19.24 -3.89
CA THR A 139 11.51 -18.70 -3.05
C THR A 139 12.56 -19.82 -2.83
N LYS A 140 13.60 -19.54 -2.08
CA LYS A 140 14.57 -20.57 -1.67
C LYS A 140 13.95 -21.58 -0.71
N LEU A 141 12.87 -21.24 -0.03
CA LEU A 141 12.27 -22.04 1.05
C LEU A 141 11.02 -22.82 0.61
N PHE A 142 10.28 -22.29 -0.36
CA PHE A 142 9.02 -22.90 -0.78
C PHE A 142 8.58 -22.39 -2.15
N GLN A 143 7.60 -23.09 -2.70
CA GLN A 143 6.93 -22.70 -3.93
C GLN A 143 5.42 -22.90 -3.76
N GLU A 144 4.63 -22.03 -4.40
CA GLU A 144 3.16 -22.15 -4.38
C GLU A 144 2.54 -21.37 -5.56
N SER A 145 1.36 -21.81 -5.99
CA SER A 145 0.56 -21.04 -6.95
C SER A 145 -0.10 -19.87 -6.23
N VAL A 146 -0.09 -18.71 -6.85
CA VAL A 146 -0.64 -17.48 -6.28
C VAL A 146 -1.59 -16.79 -7.25
N LEU A 147 -2.61 -16.15 -6.70
CA LEU A 147 -3.39 -15.16 -7.43
C LEU A 147 -2.58 -13.86 -7.47
N VAL A 148 -2.48 -13.27 -8.65
CA VAL A 148 -1.77 -12.02 -8.89
C VAL A 148 -2.78 -10.92 -9.20
N PHE A 149 -2.68 -9.82 -8.49
CA PHE A 149 -3.43 -8.59 -8.74
C PHE A 149 -2.48 -7.59 -9.38
N LYS A 150 -2.79 -7.12 -10.58
CA LYS A 150 -1.91 -6.26 -11.40
C LYS A 150 -2.36 -4.80 -11.33
N SER A 151 -1.42 -3.89 -11.07
CA SER A 151 -1.67 -2.45 -10.98
C SER A 151 -1.02 -1.73 -12.17
N TYR A 152 -1.85 -1.04 -12.94
CA TYR A 152 -1.42 -0.33 -14.15
C TYR A 152 -1.48 1.17 -13.92
N SER A 153 -0.49 1.89 -14.44
CA SER A 153 -0.51 3.35 -14.50
C SER A 153 -1.60 3.82 -15.48
N HIS A 154 -1.89 5.11 -15.47
CA HIS A 154 -2.86 5.73 -16.39
C HIS A 154 -2.43 5.63 -17.86
N HIS A 155 -1.17 5.34 -18.12
CA HIS A 155 -0.66 5.06 -19.50
C HIS A 155 -0.78 3.58 -19.89
N GLY A 156 -1.38 2.74 -19.03
CA GLY A 156 -1.53 1.32 -19.30
C GLY A 156 -0.26 0.50 -19.07
N LYS A 157 0.78 1.08 -18.46
CA LYS A 157 2.01 0.35 -18.13
C LYS A 157 1.83 -0.40 -16.82
N LEU A 158 2.20 -1.68 -16.78
CA LEU A 158 2.18 -2.49 -15.55
C LEU A 158 3.29 -1.97 -14.62
N GLU A 159 2.90 -1.46 -13.46
CA GLU A 159 3.81 -0.79 -12.53
C GLU A 159 3.77 -1.38 -11.12
N GLY A 160 3.01 -2.44 -10.94
CA GLY A 160 2.99 -3.15 -9.68
C GLY A 160 2.17 -4.41 -9.72
N ALA A 161 2.40 -5.28 -8.76
CA ALA A 161 1.57 -6.45 -8.54
C ALA A 161 1.62 -6.88 -7.08
N SER A 162 0.49 -7.38 -6.60
CA SER A 162 0.41 -8.01 -5.29
C SER A 162 -0.04 -9.47 -5.43
N LEU A 163 0.43 -10.30 -4.52
CA LEU A 163 0.27 -11.75 -4.55
C LEU A 163 -0.58 -12.20 -3.38
N GLN A 164 -1.52 -13.09 -3.66
CA GLN A 164 -2.38 -13.75 -2.68
C GLN A 164 -2.20 -15.27 -2.82
N GLY A 165 -1.72 -15.93 -1.77
CA GLY A 165 -1.64 -17.38 -1.73
C GLY A 165 -3.02 -18.03 -1.88
N LEU A 166 -3.07 -19.15 -2.57
CA LEU A 166 -4.32 -19.87 -2.87
C LEU A 166 -4.61 -20.99 -1.88
N VAL A 167 -3.60 -21.45 -1.16
CA VAL A 167 -3.72 -22.57 -0.20
C VAL A 167 -3.42 -22.05 1.21
N LYS A 168 -4.29 -22.36 2.15
CA LYS A 168 -4.11 -21.99 3.55
C LYS A 168 -2.95 -22.80 4.15
N ASN A 169 -2.01 -22.11 4.77
CA ASN A 169 -0.87 -22.71 5.47
C ASN A 169 -0.48 -21.88 6.68
N ASN A 170 -1.01 -22.24 7.84
CA ASN A 170 -0.77 -21.52 9.10
C ASN A 170 0.64 -21.75 9.67
N GLU A 171 1.34 -22.79 9.22
CA GLU A 171 2.73 -23.04 9.64
C GLU A 171 3.71 -22.09 8.95
N ARG A 172 3.34 -21.62 7.75
CA ARG A 172 4.20 -20.79 6.91
C ARG A 172 3.81 -19.32 6.93
N HIS A 173 2.52 -19.05 7.06
CA HIS A 173 1.97 -17.69 6.96
C HIS A 173 1.13 -17.37 8.19
N ASP A 174 1.52 -16.38 8.98
CA ASP A 174 0.85 -15.99 10.24
C ASP A 174 -0.66 -15.77 10.09
N ARG A 175 -1.09 -15.28 8.93
CA ARG A 175 -2.51 -15.05 8.62
C ARG A 175 -3.10 -16.14 7.72
N GLY A 176 -2.42 -17.28 7.63
CA GLY A 176 -2.86 -18.47 6.91
C GLY A 176 -2.62 -18.46 5.41
N TYR A 177 -2.39 -17.31 4.80
CA TYR A 177 -2.17 -17.19 3.35
C TYR A 177 -1.02 -16.24 3.06
N LEU A 178 -0.26 -16.54 2.01
CA LEU A 178 0.74 -15.60 1.51
C LEU A 178 0.03 -14.29 1.12
N LYS A 179 0.55 -13.17 1.61
CA LYS A 179 0.23 -11.83 1.10
C LYS A 179 1.53 -11.10 0.88
N LYS A 180 1.78 -10.67 -0.34
CA LYS A 180 3.05 -10.05 -0.69
C LYS A 180 2.90 -9.05 -1.82
N ILE A 181 3.53 -7.90 -1.68
CA ILE A 181 3.70 -6.96 -2.79
C ILE A 181 5.01 -7.33 -3.49
N MET A 182 4.99 -7.42 -4.82
CA MET A 182 6.20 -7.72 -5.59
C MET A 182 7.20 -6.57 -5.45
N LYS A 183 8.47 -6.94 -5.43
CA LYS A 183 9.56 -5.97 -5.33
C LYS A 183 9.44 -4.90 -6.42
N ASP A 184 9.78 -3.68 -6.07
CA ASP A 184 9.76 -2.48 -6.95
C ASP A 184 8.38 -2.10 -7.48
N SER A 185 7.29 -2.66 -6.90
CA SER A 185 5.92 -2.21 -7.21
C SER A 185 5.71 -0.77 -6.75
N HIS A 186 5.11 0.06 -7.60
CA HIS A 186 4.77 1.45 -7.26
C HIS A 186 3.46 1.47 -6.45
N GLY A 187 3.58 1.29 -5.14
CA GLY A 187 2.46 1.10 -4.21
C GLY A 187 1.49 2.28 -4.09
N TYR A 188 1.85 3.44 -4.64
CA TYR A 188 1.00 4.62 -4.67
C TYR A 188 -0.04 4.61 -5.80
N ILE A 189 0.07 3.70 -6.78
CA ILE A 189 -0.83 3.65 -7.94
C ILE A 189 -2.19 3.05 -7.58
N GLY A 190 -2.18 1.95 -6.83
CA GLY A 190 -3.37 1.16 -6.56
C GLY A 190 -3.83 0.36 -7.78
N MET A 191 -4.68 -0.64 -7.57
CA MET A 191 -5.28 -1.38 -8.68
C MET A 191 -6.61 -0.70 -9.05
N SER A 192 -6.78 -0.36 -10.33
CA SER A 192 -7.98 0.34 -10.83
C SER A 192 -8.81 -0.56 -11.73
N PHE A 193 -10.14 -0.49 -11.60
CA PHE A 193 -11.11 -1.18 -12.45
C PHE A 193 -12.10 -0.15 -12.97
N ASP A 194 -12.16 0.04 -14.28
CA ASP A 194 -12.98 1.06 -14.94
C ASP A 194 -14.29 0.49 -15.45
N ILE A 195 -15.38 1.22 -15.20
CA ILE A 195 -16.72 0.94 -15.70
C ILE A 195 -17.15 2.16 -16.52
N GLY A 196 -17.37 1.98 -17.81
CA GLY A 196 -17.74 3.08 -18.72
C GLY A 196 -16.59 4.08 -18.88
N LYS A 197 -16.93 5.37 -18.89
CA LYS A 197 -15.96 6.48 -18.92
C LYS A 197 -15.94 7.15 -17.55
N PRO A 198 -14.99 6.81 -16.68
CA PRO A 198 -15.06 7.22 -15.26
C PRO A 198 -15.20 8.73 -15.06
N LYS A 199 -16.18 9.11 -14.23
CA LYS A 199 -16.45 10.47 -13.77
C LYS A 199 -16.42 10.57 -12.25
N ARG A 200 -16.24 9.44 -11.56
CA ARG A 200 -16.14 9.36 -10.09
C ARG A 200 -15.20 8.24 -9.70
N LEU A 201 -14.67 8.36 -8.49
CA LEU A 201 -13.74 7.38 -7.90
C LEU A 201 -14.40 6.77 -6.67
N ILE A 202 -14.27 5.46 -6.53
CA ILE A 202 -14.66 4.72 -5.32
C ILE A 202 -13.43 3.95 -4.84
N PHE A 203 -13.02 4.20 -3.60
CA PHE A 203 -11.84 3.59 -3.01
C PHE A 203 -12.24 2.44 -2.09
N CYS A 204 -11.53 1.32 -2.21
CA CYS A 204 -11.68 0.13 -1.36
C CYS A 204 -10.34 -0.20 -0.71
N GLU A 205 -10.38 -0.81 0.47
CA GLU A 205 -9.14 -1.16 1.18
C GLU A 205 -8.32 -2.21 0.43
N SER A 206 -8.99 -3.26 -0.07
CA SER A 206 -8.32 -4.35 -0.77
C SER A 206 -8.97 -4.65 -2.13
N VAL A 207 -8.27 -5.43 -2.96
CA VAL A 207 -8.79 -5.86 -4.26
C VAL A 207 -10.03 -6.75 -4.07
N ILE A 208 -10.02 -7.63 -3.06
CA ILE A 208 -11.18 -8.51 -2.80
C ILE A 208 -12.40 -7.68 -2.40
N ASP A 209 -12.21 -6.64 -1.57
CA ASP A 209 -13.31 -5.73 -1.21
C ASP A 209 -13.84 -5.00 -2.44
N MET A 210 -12.95 -4.55 -3.32
CA MET A 210 -13.32 -3.89 -4.57
C MET A 210 -14.13 -4.83 -5.48
N MET A 211 -13.71 -6.09 -5.60
CA MET A 211 -14.43 -7.10 -6.39
C MET A 211 -15.79 -7.42 -5.77
N SER A 212 -15.85 -7.54 -4.44
CA SER A 212 -17.12 -7.76 -3.71
C SER A 212 -18.06 -6.58 -3.88
N TYR A 213 -17.54 -5.35 -3.75
CA TYR A 213 -18.31 -4.13 -3.97
C TYR A 213 -18.89 -4.10 -5.39
N TYR A 214 -18.07 -4.40 -6.39
CA TYR A 214 -18.53 -4.50 -7.78
C TYR A 214 -19.66 -5.51 -7.90
N GLN A 215 -19.49 -6.72 -7.36
CA GLN A 215 -20.49 -7.78 -7.44
C GLN A 215 -21.84 -7.36 -6.87
N LEU A 216 -21.83 -6.69 -5.71
CA LEU A 216 -23.04 -6.29 -5.00
C LEU A 216 -23.76 -5.09 -5.68
N HIS A 217 -23.02 -4.23 -6.36
CA HIS A 217 -23.53 -2.97 -6.86
C HIS A 217 -23.48 -2.82 -8.39
N GLN A 218 -23.06 -3.84 -9.15
CA GLN A 218 -22.74 -3.73 -10.58
C GLN A 218 -23.86 -3.10 -11.41
N GLN A 219 -25.14 -3.34 -11.07
CA GLN A 219 -26.29 -2.77 -11.78
C GLN A 219 -26.45 -1.25 -11.58
N GLN A 220 -25.84 -0.72 -10.53
CA GLN A 220 -25.91 0.70 -10.18
C GLN A 220 -24.64 1.46 -10.57
N LEU A 221 -23.60 0.74 -11.02
CA LEU A 221 -22.31 1.32 -11.33
C LEU A 221 -22.23 1.71 -12.81
N SER A 222 -22.10 3.00 -13.05
CA SER A 222 -21.86 3.54 -14.39
C SER A 222 -20.84 4.67 -14.31
N ASP A 223 -19.99 4.77 -15.30
CA ASP A 223 -18.97 5.82 -15.43
C ASP A 223 -18.16 6.04 -14.13
N VAL A 224 -17.64 4.93 -13.57
CA VAL A 224 -16.91 4.94 -12.30
C VAL A 224 -15.59 4.17 -12.41
N ARG A 225 -14.57 4.66 -11.72
CA ARG A 225 -13.34 3.90 -11.45
C ARG A 225 -13.38 3.41 -10.01
N LEU A 226 -13.31 2.11 -9.83
CA LEU A 226 -13.07 1.49 -8.53
C LEU A 226 -11.57 1.38 -8.35
N VAL A 227 -11.07 1.68 -7.15
CA VAL A 227 -9.64 1.67 -6.85
C VAL A 227 -9.39 0.90 -5.56
N SER A 228 -8.53 -0.11 -5.62
CA SER A 228 -8.00 -0.76 -4.42
C SER A 228 -6.77 0.01 -3.94
N MET A 229 -6.80 0.43 -2.68
CA MET A 229 -5.67 1.10 -2.05
C MET A 229 -4.57 0.13 -1.59
N GLU A 230 -4.84 -1.17 -1.62
CA GLU A 230 -3.93 -2.23 -1.11
C GLU A 230 -3.48 -1.93 0.33
N GLY A 231 -4.45 -1.68 1.21
CA GLY A 231 -4.32 -1.11 2.53
C GLY A 231 -4.83 0.33 2.50
N LEU A 232 -4.81 1.02 3.62
CA LEU A 232 -5.34 2.40 3.72
C LEU A 232 -4.24 3.41 3.34
N LYS A 233 -3.86 3.44 2.06
CA LYS A 233 -2.77 4.29 1.56
C LYS A 233 -3.32 5.60 0.99
N LEU A 234 -3.12 6.70 1.70
CA LEU A 234 -3.50 8.04 1.24
C LEU A 234 -2.76 8.44 -0.05
N SER A 235 -1.56 7.90 -0.27
CA SER A 235 -0.79 8.13 -1.50
C SER A 235 -1.54 7.64 -2.76
N VAL A 236 -2.34 6.58 -2.64
CA VAL A 236 -3.18 6.09 -3.76
C VAL A 236 -4.28 7.11 -4.07
N ILE A 237 -4.92 7.65 -3.03
CA ILE A 237 -5.95 8.69 -3.20
C ILE A 237 -5.34 9.91 -3.90
N ALA A 238 -4.19 10.38 -3.41
CA ALA A 238 -3.49 11.54 -3.98
C ALA A 238 -3.13 11.30 -5.46
N TYR A 239 -2.59 10.12 -5.78
CA TYR A 239 -2.23 9.77 -7.16
C TYR A 239 -3.47 9.74 -8.07
N GLN A 240 -4.53 9.07 -7.65
CA GLN A 240 -5.73 8.92 -8.48
C GLN A 240 -6.49 10.23 -8.66
N THR A 241 -6.46 11.09 -7.68
CA THR A 241 -7.07 12.42 -7.77
C THR A 241 -6.25 13.41 -8.60
N UNK A 242 -5.12 13.24 -8.48
CA UNK A 242 -4.35 14.01 -9.15
C UNK A 242 -4.39 13.83 -10.54
N LEU A 243 -4.40 12.72 -10.83
CA LEU A 243 -4.54 12.40 -12.25
C LEU A 243 -5.77 13.04 -12.91
N ASN A 244 -6.81 13.16 -12.16
CA ASN A 244 -8.08 13.71 -12.65
C ASN A 244 -7.99 15.22 -12.86
N ASP A 245 -7.25 15.94 -12.03
CA ASP A 245 -7.02 17.37 -12.20
C ASP A 245 -6.24 17.66 -13.49
N TYR A 246 -5.28 16.79 -13.84
CA TYR A 246 -4.50 16.91 -15.08
C TYR A 246 -5.36 16.70 -16.34
N GLN A 247 -6.46 15.95 -16.23
CA GLN A 247 -7.36 15.70 -17.36
C GLN A 247 -8.50 16.74 -17.47
N GLY A 248 -8.51 17.75 -16.60
CA GLY A 248 -9.51 18.83 -16.63
C GLY A 248 -10.93 18.39 -16.30
N LYS A 249 -11.07 17.26 -15.59
CA LYS A 249 -12.36 16.71 -15.19
C LYS A 249 -12.46 16.72 -13.67
N SER A 250 -13.34 17.56 -13.12
CA SER A 250 -13.64 17.43 -11.71
C SER A 250 -14.40 16.12 -11.47
N MET A 251 -13.81 15.21 -10.73
CA MET A 251 -14.46 13.97 -10.33
C MET A 251 -15.02 14.05 -8.91
N ASN A 252 -16.24 13.58 -8.74
CA ASN A 252 -16.81 13.39 -7.40
C ASN A 252 -16.15 12.18 -6.73
N ILE A 253 -15.57 12.41 -5.57
CA ILE A 253 -14.98 11.35 -4.75
C ILE A 253 -16.07 10.79 -3.83
N GLN A 254 -16.45 9.55 -4.04
CA GLN A 254 -17.33 8.82 -3.13
C GLN A 254 -16.51 7.78 -2.37
N ASN A 255 -16.38 7.97 -1.06
CA ASN A 255 -15.77 6.97 -0.20
C ASN A 255 -16.85 5.97 0.21
N THR A 256 -16.70 4.74 -0.22
CA THR A 256 -17.48 3.63 0.31
C THR A 256 -16.51 2.73 1.06
N ILE A 257 -16.49 2.85 2.37
CA ILE A 257 -15.78 1.90 3.23
C ILE A 257 -16.79 0.81 3.57
N PRO A 258 -16.58 -0.42 3.14
CA PRO A 258 -17.46 -1.50 3.59
C PRO A 258 -17.29 -1.70 5.10
N LEU A 259 -18.41 -1.77 5.76
CA LEU A 259 -18.67 -2.18 7.15
C LEU A 259 -17.47 -2.68 7.96
N GLY A 260 -17.07 -1.91 8.94
CA GLY A 260 -16.33 -2.41 10.07
C GLY A 260 -15.36 -1.49 10.76
N PHE A 261 -14.66 -0.59 10.12
CA PHE A 261 -13.66 0.24 10.83
C PHE A 261 -13.27 1.51 10.08
N LEU A 262 -13.32 2.56 10.77
CA LEU A 262 -12.62 3.83 10.83
C LEU A 262 -13.45 5.07 10.54
N ARG A 263 -13.62 5.84 11.62
CA ARG A 263 -13.92 7.27 11.55
C ARG A 263 -12.58 8.01 11.40
N ILE A 264 -12.22 8.40 10.20
CA ILE A 264 -11.14 9.38 9.99
C ILE A 264 -11.73 10.55 9.21
N PRO A 265 -11.81 11.73 9.80
CA PRO A 265 -12.11 12.92 9.03
C PRO A 265 -10.85 13.29 8.23
N ILE A 266 -10.86 12.99 6.94
CA ILE A 266 -9.80 13.46 6.04
C ILE A 266 -10.23 14.84 5.53
N LEU A 267 -9.67 15.88 6.13
CA LEU A 267 -9.75 17.23 5.59
C LEU A 267 -8.69 17.38 4.50
N LEU A 268 -9.05 17.02 3.28
CA LEU A 268 -8.27 17.44 2.11
C LEU A 268 -8.84 18.80 1.67
N ASN A 269 -7.97 19.76 1.48
CA ASN A 269 -8.31 21.14 1.09
C ASN A 269 -9.39 21.19 0.00
N GLY A 270 -10.59 21.59 0.39
CA GLY A 270 -11.68 21.87 -0.53
C GLY A 270 -12.57 20.68 -0.95
N PHE A 271 -12.37 19.47 -0.41
CA PHE A 271 -13.21 18.33 -0.75
C PHE A 271 -14.13 17.95 0.40
N HIS A 272 -15.44 17.88 0.12
CA HIS A 272 -16.42 17.32 1.06
C HIS A 272 -16.47 15.81 0.93
N VAL A 273 -16.10 15.12 1.99
CA VAL A 273 -16.28 13.66 2.11
C VAL A 273 -17.59 13.43 2.85
N THR A 274 -18.60 12.96 2.13
CA THR A 274 -19.88 12.59 2.75
C THR A 274 -19.87 11.09 3.12
N TYR A 275 -20.08 10.81 4.38
CA TYR A 275 -20.34 9.46 4.86
C TYR A 275 -21.84 9.19 4.80
N ARG A 276 -22.23 8.07 4.20
CA ARG A 276 -23.59 7.54 4.39
C ARG A 276 -23.48 6.28 5.22
N GLU A 277 -24.12 6.33 6.39
CA GLU A 277 -24.40 5.11 7.15
C GLU A 277 -25.61 4.44 6.49
N THR A 278 -25.47 3.17 6.15
CA THR A 278 -26.58 2.30 5.79
C THR A 278 -26.77 1.26 6.89
#